data_f3a78b28a5f86eb5d386ed3539a3cc8e
#
_entry.id   f3a78b28a5f86eb5d386ed3539a3cc8e
#
_cell.length_a   1.000
_cell.length_b   1.000
_cell.length_c   1.000
_cell.angle_alpha   90.00
_cell.angle_beta   90.00
_cell.angle_gamma   90.00
#
_symmetry.space_group_name_H-M   'P 1'
#
loop_
_entity.id
_entity.type
_entity.pdbx_description
1 polymer ?
#
loop_
_entity_poly.entity_id
_entity_poly.type
_entity_poly.pdbx_seq_one_letter_code
_entity_poly.pdbx_strand_id
1 'polypeptide(L)'
;MRRRFLYQVIAFSLVFSSLSLSAQQQSASKTPAAPNPSTNDPGPMARQVRSEFLYAWNAYKQYASGHDELLPLTQTGHDWYGVSLQMTPVDALDTMLIMGLKEEADKNRESMEKNLSFNQDIYVSNFEITIRLLGGLLSSYQLTHDRRLLDMAQDLGTRLLPAFNSPTGMPYRFVNLKTGKTRGAESNPAEIGTLLVEFGTLSRLTGKQVFYDKAKRALTELYSRRSKIGLVGSKINVETGQWTDPTSSISGGIDSYYEYLLKSWLLFGDKDCQKMFKASLKAINKYLADNTKSGLWYRQVDMNTGKPLTTHFGALDAFFPAVLARYGEEDRAKRLEDSAYKIWTTFGIEPDEIDYSSMHIVSPAYPLRPEIIESAYYLRFYTKDPRYDDMASNFLLSLVRYCKTDAGYAALSNVKTRDKADMMQSYFLAETLKYLYLLFAPRETLDLNSVVFNTEGHPITKSWQ
;
A
#
# COMPACT_ATOMS: atom_id res chain seq x y z
N MET A 1 47.35 58.00 -28.89
CA MET A 1 47.31 59.06 -27.87
C MET A 1 47.29 58.42 -26.47
N ARG A 2 48.40 58.75 -25.76
CA ARG A 2 48.54 59.11 -24.35
C ARG A 2 47.91 58.12 -23.38
N ARG A 3 48.64 57.46 -22.54
CA ARG A 3 49.69 57.66 -21.45
C ARG A 3 49.16 57.01 -20.19
N ARG A 4 49.90 55.94 -19.64
CA ARG A 4 50.85 56.01 -18.48
C ARG A 4 50.16 56.23 -17.15
N PHE A 5 50.43 55.40 -16.12
CA PHE A 5 51.59 55.16 -15.22
C PHE A 5 51.25 53.98 -14.28
N LEU A 6 51.97 52.95 -14.13
CA LEU A 6 53.16 52.62 -13.32
C LEU A 6 53.11 53.18 -11.88
N TYR A 7 53.17 52.28 -10.89
CA TYR A 7 54.18 52.27 -9.85
C TYR A 7 54.33 50.86 -9.19
N GLN A 8 55.55 50.39 -9.16
CA GLN A 8 56.16 49.30 -8.40
C GLN A 8 56.44 49.72 -6.95
N VAL A 9 56.59 48.75 -6.01
CA VAL A 9 57.61 48.62 -4.95
C VAL A 9 57.43 47.22 -4.35
N ILE A 10 58.27 46.21 -4.58
CA ILE A 10 59.57 45.73 -4.05
C ILE A 10 59.49 45.33 -2.57
N ALA A 11 59.58 44.02 -2.37
CA ALA A 11 60.48 43.14 -1.64
C ALA A 11 60.36 43.04 -0.10
N PHE A 12 60.34 41.82 0.41
CA PHE A 12 61.52 41.14 0.99
C PHE A 12 61.19 39.67 1.35
N SER A 13 62.12 38.83 1.01
CA SER A 13 62.14 37.38 1.26
C SER A 13 62.44 37.04 2.73
N LEU A 14 61.83 35.96 3.22
CA LEU A 14 62.49 35.11 4.23
C LEU A 14 62.08 33.65 4.01
N VAL A 15 63.04 32.82 3.77
CA VAL A 15 63.03 31.37 3.64
C VAL A 15 62.93 30.76 5.00
N PHE A 16 61.96 29.86 5.21
CA PHE A 16 62.11 28.79 6.22
C PHE A 16 61.54 27.50 5.61
N SER A 17 62.45 26.58 5.40
CA SER A 17 62.22 25.17 5.09
C SER A 17 61.72 24.43 6.34
N SER A 18 60.60 23.71 6.24
CA SER A 18 60.33 22.59 7.13
C SER A 18 59.43 21.57 6.42
N LEU A 19 59.99 20.43 6.26
CA LEU A 19 59.51 19.05 6.05
C LEU A 19 57.99 18.82 5.90
N SER A 20 57.66 18.27 4.73
CA SER A 20 56.40 17.63 4.39
C SER A 20 56.22 16.31 5.14
N LEU A 21 55.21 16.21 5.98
CA LEU A 21 54.60 14.92 6.35
C LEU A 21 53.28 14.82 5.54
N SER A 22 53.26 13.88 4.61
CA SER A 22 52.06 13.49 3.87
C SER A 22 51.11 12.73 4.81
N ALA A 23 50.02 13.35 5.25
CA ALA A 23 48.91 12.67 5.87
C ALA A 23 47.94 12.26 4.74
N GLN A 24 47.87 10.97 4.43
CA GLN A 24 46.80 10.37 3.66
C GLN A 24 45.48 10.51 4.45
N GLN A 25 44.61 11.40 3.98
CA GLN A 25 43.21 11.41 4.40
C GLN A 25 42.53 10.20 3.78
N GLN A 26 42.32 9.16 4.57
CA GLN A 26 41.32 8.14 4.30
C GLN A 26 39.95 8.81 4.31
N SER A 27 39.31 8.85 3.17
CA SER A 27 37.90 9.20 3.05
C SER A 27 37.06 8.09 3.74
N ALA A 28 36.65 8.32 4.97
CA ALA A 28 35.65 7.49 5.62
C ALA A 28 34.34 7.64 4.85
N SER A 29 33.92 6.60 4.15
CA SER A 29 32.59 6.47 3.58
C SER A 29 31.58 6.53 4.73
N LYS A 30 30.79 7.60 4.80
CA LYS A 30 29.65 7.70 5.72
C LYS A 30 28.61 6.69 5.27
N THR A 31 28.56 5.55 5.95
CA THR A 31 27.39 4.66 5.94
C THR A 31 26.18 5.49 6.37
N PRO A 32 25.07 5.51 5.62
CA PRO A 32 23.84 6.13 6.10
C PRO A 32 23.42 5.38 7.36
N ALA A 33 23.31 6.08 8.47
CA ALA A 33 22.79 5.53 9.71
C ALA A 33 21.37 5.02 9.47
N ALA A 34 21.08 3.81 9.97
CA ALA A 34 19.71 3.33 10.10
C ALA A 34 18.87 4.43 10.80
N PRO A 35 17.58 4.62 10.45
CA PRO A 35 16.75 5.63 11.08
C PRO A 35 16.76 5.39 12.58
N ASN A 36 17.37 6.31 13.30
CA ASN A 36 17.39 6.32 14.76
C ASN A 36 15.91 6.45 15.18
N PRO A 37 15.35 5.57 16.02
CA PRO A 37 14.04 5.82 16.60
C PRO A 37 14.16 7.11 17.38
N SER A 38 13.65 8.19 16.79
CA SER A 38 13.77 9.54 17.35
C SER A 38 13.17 9.54 18.74
N THR A 39 13.91 10.09 19.69
CA THR A 39 13.47 10.41 21.05
C THR A 39 12.36 11.49 21.06
N ASN A 40 11.78 11.81 19.91
CA ASN A 40 10.73 12.80 19.75
C ASN A 40 9.37 12.17 20.07
N ASP A 41 8.72 12.77 21.05
CA ASP A 41 7.32 12.48 21.36
C ASP A 41 6.46 12.58 20.08
N PRO A 42 5.73 11.51 19.66
CA PRO A 42 4.94 11.54 18.45
C PRO A 42 3.72 12.46 18.51
N GLY A 43 3.49 13.13 19.65
CA GLY A 43 2.36 13.99 19.89
C GLY A 43 1.12 13.25 20.44
N PRO A 44 0.15 13.99 21.00
CA PRO A 44 -0.94 13.38 21.76
C PRO A 44 -1.87 12.49 20.88
N MET A 45 -2.20 12.93 19.67
CA MET A 45 -3.08 12.16 18.77
C MET A 45 -2.40 10.91 18.25
N ALA A 46 -1.12 10.96 17.88
CA ALA A 46 -0.36 9.78 17.49
C ALA A 46 -0.25 8.77 18.65
N ARG A 47 -0.04 9.26 19.90
CA ARG A 47 -0.10 8.37 21.09
C ARG A 47 -1.47 7.73 21.27
N GLN A 48 -2.55 8.45 21.00
CA GLN A 48 -3.90 7.89 21.07
C GLN A 48 -4.08 6.77 20.02
N VAL A 49 -3.69 6.99 18.76
CA VAL A 49 -3.75 5.94 17.72
C VAL A 49 -2.91 4.73 18.10
N ARG A 50 -1.70 4.97 18.64
CA ARG A 50 -0.85 3.88 19.16
C ARG A 50 -1.52 3.08 20.28
N SER A 51 -2.28 3.74 21.17
CA SER A 51 -3.06 3.08 22.21
C SER A 51 -4.19 2.24 21.62
N GLU A 52 -4.88 2.73 20.59
CA GLU A 52 -5.92 1.97 19.89
C GLU A 52 -5.36 0.77 19.12
N PHE A 53 -4.17 0.94 18.52
CA PHE A 53 -3.44 -0.18 17.93
C PHE A 53 -3.14 -1.27 18.98
N LEU A 54 -2.57 -0.89 20.11
CA LEU A 54 -2.28 -1.83 21.20
C LEU A 54 -3.55 -2.47 21.77
N TYR A 55 -4.66 -1.75 21.83
CA TYR A 55 -5.95 -2.29 22.23
C TYR A 55 -6.41 -3.41 21.27
N ALA A 56 -6.40 -3.14 19.97
CA ALA A 56 -6.77 -4.13 18.95
C ALA A 56 -5.80 -5.32 18.91
N TRP A 57 -4.48 -5.05 18.98
CA TRP A 57 -3.45 -6.07 19.01
C TRP A 57 -3.54 -6.98 20.25
N ASN A 58 -3.78 -6.41 21.43
CA ASN A 58 -3.95 -7.19 22.66
C ASN A 58 -5.20 -8.07 22.61
N ALA A 59 -6.30 -7.57 22.03
CA ALA A 59 -7.49 -8.38 21.80
C ALA A 59 -7.21 -9.56 20.86
N TYR A 60 -6.50 -9.32 19.74
CA TYR A 60 -6.04 -10.39 18.84
C TYR A 60 -5.20 -11.44 19.63
N LYS A 61 -4.20 -10.99 20.39
CA LYS A 61 -3.37 -11.91 21.19
C LYS A 61 -4.17 -12.74 22.19
N GLN A 62 -5.19 -12.14 22.79
CA GLN A 62 -6.01 -12.79 23.81
C GLN A 62 -6.97 -13.82 23.23
N TYR A 63 -7.60 -13.52 22.09
CA TYR A 63 -8.74 -14.30 21.59
C TYR A 63 -8.46 -15.03 20.28
N ALA A 64 -7.45 -14.63 19.52
CA ALA A 64 -7.18 -15.17 18.18
C ALA A 64 -5.69 -15.52 17.96
N SER A 65 -4.89 -15.63 19.03
CA SER A 65 -3.47 -15.98 18.89
C SER A 65 -3.30 -17.32 18.16
N GLY A 66 -2.52 -17.32 17.10
CA GLY A 66 -2.28 -18.49 16.24
C GLY A 66 -3.27 -18.65 15.09
N HIS A 67 -4.23 -17.73 14.94
CA HIS A 67 -5.15 -17.64 13.81
C HIS A 67 -4.84 -16.46 12.90
N ASP A 68 -5.46 -16.43 11.72
CA ASP A 68 -5.24 -15.34 10.75
C ASP A 68 -5.87 -14.03 11.21
N GLU A 69 -7.09 -14.06 11.75
CA GLU A 69 -7.85 -12.87 12.13
C GLU A 69 -8.66 -13.07 13.42
N LEU A 70 -9.00 -11.95 14.04
CA LEU A 70 -9.90 -11.90 15.18
C LEU A 70 -11.36 -11.72 14.74
N LEU A 71 -12.24 -12.51 15.29
CA LEU A 71 -13.70 -12.31 15.31
C LEU A 71 -14.07 -11.62 16.64
N PRO A 72 -14.22 -10.28 16.65
CA PRO A 72 -14.26 -9.52 17.91
C PRO A 72 -15.57 -9.64 18.68
N LEU A 73 -16.68 -10.04 18.05
CA LEU A 73 -17.96 -10.19 18.72
C LEU A 73 -18.08 -11.56 19.41
N THR A 74 -17.60 -12.63 18.78
CA THR A 74 -17.56 -13.97 19.35
C THR A 74 -16.30 -14.24 20.16
N GLN A 75 -15.28 -13.33 20.06
CA GLN A 75 -14.00 -13.47 20.76
C GLN A 75 -13.28 -14.77 20.39
N THR A 76 -13.23 -15.08 19.09
CA THR A 76 -12.58 -16.28 18.52
C THR A 76 -11.67 -15.92 17.37
N GLY A 77 -10.82 -16.88 16.96
CA GLY A 77 -9.98 -16.75 15.76
C GLY A 77 -10.67 -17.27 14.51
N HIS A 78 -10.21 -16.79 13.36
CA HIS A 78 -10.64 -17.22 12.04
C HIS A 78 -9.42 -17.45 11.14
N ASP A 79 -9.45 -18.51 10.33
CA ASP A 79 -8.41 -18.87 9.36
C ASP A 79 -9.01 -18.87 7.95
N TRP A 80 -8.47 -18.07 7.06
CA TRP A 80 -8.98 -17.87 5.70
C TRP A 80 -9.03 -19.15 4.85
N TYR A 81 -8.05 -20.03 5.07
CA TYR A 81 -7.86 -21.25 4.26
C TYR A 81 -8.02 -22.54 5.09
N GLY A 82 -8.59 -22.45 6.30
CA GLY A 82 -8.77 -23.56 7.21
C GLY A 82 -7.51 -23.98 7.98
N VAL A 83 -6.40 -23.31 7.72
CA VAL A 83 -5.15 -23.34 8.50
C VAL A 83 -4.60 -21.94 8.58
N SER A 84 -4.02 -21.56 9.70
CA SER A 84 -3.45 -20.24 9.89
C SER A 84 -2.19 -20.04 9.03
N LEU A 85 -2.14 -18.90 8.38
CA LEU A 85 -0.93 -18.33 7.77
C LEU A 85 -0.43 -17.10 8.54
N GLN A 86 -0.97 -16.86 9.73
CA GLN A 86 -0.63 -15.76 10.63
C GLN A 86 -0.71 -14.38 9.97
N MET A 87 -1.81 -14.11 9.24
CA MET A 87 -1.97 -12.87 8.48
C MET A 87 -1.85 -11.65 9.37
N THR A 88 -2.63 -11.54 10.45
CA THR A 88 -2.56 -10.39 11.37
C THR A 88 -1.17 -10.19 11.99
N PRO A 89 -0.44 -11.22 12.47
CA PRO A 89 0.96 -11.07 12.89
C PRO A 89 1.89 -10.49 11.83
N VAL A 90 1.80 -10.96 10.59
CA VAL A 90 2.66 -10.46 9.50
C VAL A 90 2.27 -9.03 9.12
N ASP A 91 0.99 -8.75 8.92
CA ASP A 91 0.45 -7.45 8.55
C ASP A 91 0.74 -6.36 9.60
N ALA A 92 0.69 -6.73 10.89
CA ALA A 92 0.89 -5.76 11.98
C ALA A 92 2.37 -5.45 12.27
N LEU A 93 3.33 -6.26 11.79
CA LEU A 93 4.72 -6.20 12.24
C LEU A 93 5.41 -4.87 11.87
N ASP A 94 5.33 -4.44 10.64
CA ASP A 94 5.95 -3.18 10.23
C ASP A 94 5.26 -1.95 10.84
N THR A 95 3.95 -2.04 11.11
CA THR A 95 3.23 -1.01 11.87
C THR A 95 3.76 -0.87 13.30
N MET A 96 4.03 -2.00 13.97
CA MET A 96 4.66 -2.00 15.30
C MET A 96 6.03 -1.32 15.26
N LEU A 97 6.84 -1.64 14.24
CA LEU A 97 8.17 -1.05 14.07
C LEU A 97 8.09 0.47 13.83
N ILE A 98 7.17 0.92 12.97
CA ILE A 98 6.94 2.34 12.69
C ILE A 98 6.44 3.10 13.92
N MET A 99 5.57 2.47 14.73
CA MET A 99 5.05 3.04 15.97
C MET A 99 6.05 2.98 17.14
N GLY A 100 7.25 2.38 16.95
CA GLY A 100 8.25 2.22 18.00
C GLY A 100 7.85 1.22 19.09
N LEU A 101 6.98 0.26 18.80
CA LEU A 101 6.54 -0.81 19.70
C LEU A 101 7.52 -2.00 19.67
N LYS A 102 8.78 -1.71 19.98
CA LYS A 102 9.89 -2.67 19.80
C LYS A 102 9.67 -4.02 20.49
N GLU A 103 9.23 -4.02 21.75
CA GLU A 103 9.02 -5.28 22.50
C GLU A 103 7.92 -6.15 21.88
N GLU A 104 6.81 -5.53 21.42
CA GLU A 104 5.73 -6.24 20.76
C GLU A 104 6.18 -6.77 19.39
N ALA A 105 6.92 -5.98 18.62
CA ALA A 105 7.48 -6.39 17.33
C ALA A 105 8.45 -7.57 17.49
N ASP A 106 9.36 -7.54 18.49
CA ASP A 106 10.31 -8.62 18.75
C ASP A 106 9.59 -9.93 19.15
N LYS A 107 8.59 -9.86 20.07
CA LYS A 107 7.78 -11.03 20.46
C LYS A 107 6.98 -11.59 19.30
N ASN A 108 6.38 -10.70 18.49
CA ASN A 108 5.61 -11.09 17.29
C ASN A 108 6.51 -11.83 16.29
N ARG A 109 7.67 -11.26 15.98
CA ARG A 109 8.66 -11.86 15.07
C ARG A 109 9.13 -13.24 15.54
N GLU A 110 9.46 -13.40 16.83
CA GLU A 110 9.82 -14.70 17.42
C GLU A 110 8.68 -15.73 17.33
N SER A 111 7.45 -15.29 17.50
CA SER A 111 6.26 -16.15 17.35
C SER A 111 6.06 -16.60 15.91
N MET A 112 6.18 -15.66 14.95
CA MET A 112 6.10 -15.97 13.52
C MET A 112 7.18 -16.98 13.09
N GLU A 113 8.42 -16.79 13.53
CA GLU A 113 9.54 -17.69 13.23
C GLU A 113 9.29 -19.13 13.67
N LYS A 114 8.61 -19.31 14.81
CA LYS A 114 8.32 -20.65 15.35
C LYS A 114 7.12 -21.32 14.69
N ASN A 115 6.12 -20.54 14.27
CA ASN A 115 4.81 -21.06 13.94
C ASN A 115 4.40 -20.88 12.48
N LEU A 116 5.00 -19.93 11.72
CA LEU A 116 4.64 -19.68 10.33
C LEU A 116 5.32 -20.68 9.41
N SER A 117 4.52 -21.40 8.62
CA SER A 117 5.01 -22.32 7.59
C SER A 117 4.14 -22.24 6.35
N PHE A 118 4.77 -22.08 5.20
CA PHE A 118 4.09 -22.10 3.90
C PHE A 118 4.05 -23.47 3.25
N ASN A 119 4.57 -24.53 3.87
CA ASN A 119 4.49 -25.90 3.38
C ASN A 119 3.14 -26.54 3.68
N GLN A 120 2.06 -25.89 3.21
CA GLN A 120 0.67 -26.27 3.49
C GLN A 120 -0.01 -26.77 2.20
N ASP A 121 -0.78 -27.86 2.30
CA ASP A 121 -1.54 -28.42 1.17
C ASP A 121 -2.90 -27.72 1.03
N ILE A 122 -2.84 -26.40 0.79
CA ILE A 122 -3.98 -25.50 0.65
C ILE A 122 -3.87 -24.66 -0.59
N TYR A 123 -5.01 -24.29 -1.17
CA TYR A 123 -5.08 -23.29 -2.24
C TYR A 123 -5.26 -21.92 -1.64
N VAL A 124 -4.39 -21.01 -1.97
CA VAL A 124 -4.42 -19.61 -1.53
C VAL A 124 -4.64 -18.66 -2.70
N SER A 125 -5.23 -17.50 -2.45
CA SER A 125 -5.24 -16.40 -3.41
C SER A 125 -3.81 -15.90 -3.64
N ASN A 126 -3.34 -15.96 -4.89
CA ASN A 126 -2.01 -15.45 -5.26
C ASN A 126 -1.90 -13.95 -4.95
N PHE A 127 -2.97 -13.18 -5.17
CA PHE A 127 -3.03 -11.74 -4.90
C PHE A 127 -2.95 -11.45 -3.40
N GLU A 128 -3.92 -11.94 -2.60
CA GLU A 128 -4.00 -11.64 -1.17
C GLU A 128 -2.73 -12.02 -0.40
N ILE A 129 -2.18 -13.21 -0.70
CA ILE A 129 -0.96 -13.69 -0.05
C ILE A 129 0.27 -12.87 -0.47
N THR A 130 0.29 -12.36 -1.71
CA THR A 130 1.39 -11.49 -2.17
C THR A 130 1.38 -10.16 -1.46
N ILE A 131 0.24 -9.46 -1.41
CA ILE A 131 0.19 -8.10 -0.86
C ILE A 131 0.39 -8.10 0.66
N ARG A 132 -0.23 -9.05 1.38
CA ARG A 132 -0.17 -9.17 2.85
C ARG A 132 1.12 -9.82 3.32
N LEU A 133 1.29 -11.11 3.04
CA LEU A 133 2.37 -11.88 3.64
C LEU A 133 3.73 -11.60 2.98
N LEU A 134 3.81 -11.64 1.65
CA LEU A 134 5.07 -11.32 0.98
C LEU A 134 5.45 -9.86 1.19
N GLY A 135 4.48 -8.94 1.06
CA GLY A 135 4.68 -7.51 1.32
C GLY A 135 5.14 -7.22 2.74
N GLY A 136 4.41 -7.74 3.75
CA GLY A 136 4.73 -7.55 5.17
C GLY A 136 6.10 -8.11 5.58
N LEU A 137 6.44 -9.32 5.07
CA LEU A 137 7.78 -9.91 5.33
C LEU A 137 8.90 -9.08 4.70
N LEU A 138 8.74 -8.59 3.47
CA LEU A 138 9.74 -7.78 2.78
C LEU A 138 9.91 -6.41 3.44
N SER A 139 8.82 -5.74 3.81
CA SER A 139 8.83 -4.48 4.54
C SER A 139 9.54 -4.64 5.89
N SER A 140 9.13 -5.63 6.66
CA SER A 140 9.71 -5.92 7.98
C SER A 140 11.20 -6.31 7.89
N TYR A 141 11.60 -7.04 6.84
CA TYR A 141 13.02 -7.29 6.56
C TYR A 141 13.79 -5.99 6.35
N GLN A 142 13.29 -5.10 5.49
CA GLN A 142 13.99 -3.83 5.20
C GLN A 142 14.07 -2.89 6.41
N LEU A 143 13.12 -2.98 7.35
CA LEU A 143 13.14 -2.20 8.59
C LEU A 143 14.04 -2.79 9.68
N THR A 144 14.24 -4.12 9.68
CA THR A 144 14.97 -4.82 10.76
C THR A 144 16.30 -5.42 10.34
N HIS A 145 16.48 -5.68 9.04
CA HIS A 145 17.57 -6.48 8.46
C HIS A 145 17.65 -7.92 9.01
N ASP A 146 16.53 -8.44 9.54
CA ASP A 146 16.46 -9.82 10.01
C ASP A 146 16.34 -10.77 8.83
N ARG A 147 17.42 -11.47 8.52
CA ARG A 147 17.54 -12.38 7.37
C ARG A 147 16.46 -13.45 7.34
N ARG A 148 15.95 -13.89 8.48
CA ARG A 148 14.91 -14.92 8.59
C ARG A 148 13.62 -14.48 7.91
N LEU A 149 13.25 -13.18 7.98
CA LEU A 149 12.09 -12.62 7.28
C LEU A 149 12.26 -12.69 5.75
N LEU A 150 13.47 -12.40 5.25
CA LEU A 150 13.74 -12.53 3.82
C LEU A 150 13.73 -13.99 3.34
N ASP A 151 14.22 -14.91 4.15
CA ASP A 151 14.22 -16.35 3.83
C ASP A 151 12.77 -16.89 3.76
N MET A 152 11.90 -16.47 4.70
CA MET A 152 10.45 -16.75 4.64
C MET A 152 9.80 -16.12 3.40
N ALA A 153 10.09 -14.86 3.09
CA ALA A 153 9.60 -14.17 1.89
C ALA A 153 10.02 -14.91 0.60
N GLN A 154 11.26 -15.40 0.55
CA GLN A 154 11.77 -16.15 -0.61
C GLN A 154 11.10 -17.54 -0.73
N ASP A 155 10.85 -18.25 0.37
CA ASP A 155 10.12 -19.52 0.34
C ASP A 155 8.70 -19.27 -0.19
N LEU A 156 8.00 -18.30 0.37
CA LEU A 156 6.65 -17.95 -0.07
C LEU A 156 6.63 -17.55 -1.56
N GLY A 157 7.46 -16.60 -1.97
CA GLY A 157 7.53 -16.15 -3.35
C GLY A 157 7.82 -17.29 -4.33
N THR A 158 8.67 -18.28 -3.93
CA THR A 158 8.95 -19.47 -4.74
C THR A 158 7.71 -20.36 -4.90
N ARG A 159 6.91 -20.52 -3.85
CA ARG A 159 5.66 -21.32 -3.86
C ARG A 159 4.54 -20.65 -4.66
N LEU A 160 4.58 -19.34 -4.83
CA LEU A 160 3.62 -18.57 -5.61
C LEU A 160 3.95 -18.55 -7.12
N LEU A 161 5.22 -18.77 -7.53
CA LEU A 161 5.63 -18.73 -8.95
C LEU A 161 4.79 -19.62 -9.91
N PRO A 162 4.32 -20.82 -9.52
CA PRO A 162 3.49 -21.64 -10.41
C PRO A 162 2.20 -20.96 -10.87
N ALA A 163 1.66 -19.98 -10.11
CA ALA A 163 0.48 -19.23 -10.53
C ALA A 163 0.65 -18.57 -11.91
N PHE A 164 1.87 -18.14 -12.25
CA PHE A 164 2.18 -17.47 -13.52
C PHE A 164 2.32 -18.42 -14.75
N ASN A 165 2.08 -19.72 -14.59
CA ASN A 165 2.27 -20.69 -15.67
C ASN A 165 1.02 -20.85 -16.56
N SER A 166 0.19 -19.82 -16.70
CA SER A 166 -0.86 -19.79 -17.71
C SER A 166 -0.27 -19.60 -19.13
N PRO A 167 -1.03 -19.91 -20.19
CA PRO A 167 -0.59 -19.69 -21.57
C PRO A 167 -0.22 -18.22 -21.87
N THR A 168 -0.91 -17.26 -21.26
CA THR A 168 -0.63 -15.82 -21.43
C THR A 168 0.49 -15.33 -20.53
N GLY A 169 0.79 -16.02 -19.42
CA GLY A 169 1.69 -15.56 -18.37
C GLY A 169 1.03 -14.67 -17.32
N MET A 170 -0.27 -14.35 -17.47
CA MET A 170 -1.08 -13.75 -16.40
C MET A 170 -1.39 -14.81 -15.34
N PRO A 171 -1.29 -14.53 -14.02
CA PRO A 171 -1.41 -15.56 -13.00
C PRO A 171 -2.84 -16.08 -12.86
N TYR A 172 -2.97 -17.37 -12.57
CA TYR A 172 -4.19 -17.94 -12.01
C TYR A 172 -4.49 -17.31 -10.64
N ARG A 173 -5.77 -17.23 -10.28
CA ARG A 173 -6.19 -16.64 -9.00
C ARG A 173 -5.67 -17.41 -7.80
N PHE A 174 -5.63 -18.74 -7.89
CA PHE A 174 -5.29 -19.61 -6.77
C PHE A 174 -4.13 -20.54 -7.11
N VAL A 175 -3.24 -20.72 -6.14
CA VAL A 175 -2.13 -21.69 -6.20
C VAL A 175 -2.08 -22.50 -4.91
N ASN A 176 -1.80 -23.80 -5.03
CA ASN A 176 -1.57 -24.66 -3.88
C ASN A 176 -0.12 -24.51 -3.41
N LEU A 177 0.09 -24.08 -2.18
CA LEU A 177 1.41 -23.77 -1.64
C LEU A 177 2.37 -24.97 -1.57
N LYS A 178 1.85 -26.20 -1.44
CA LYS A 178 2.67 -27.41 -1.37
C LYS A 178 2.92 -28.03 -2.74
N THR A 179 1.89 -28.11 -3.57
CA THR A 179 1.95 -28.87 -4.83
C THR A 179 2.20 -28.01 -6.05
N GLY A 180 2.03 -26.69 -5.96
CA GLY A 180 2.09 -25.76 -7.09
C GLY A 180 0.93 -25.88 -8.09
N LYS A 181 -0.09 -26.70 -7.80
CA LYS A 181 -1.28 -26.79 -8.66
C LYS A 181 -2.04 -25.48 -8.64
N THR A 182 -2.62 -25.09 -9.79
CA THR A 182 -3.32 -23.82 -9.96
C THR A 182 -4.78 -24.02 -10.32
N ARG A 183 -5.61 -23.00 -10.03
CA ARG A 183 -7.02 -22.94 -10.42
C ARG A 183 -7.52 -21.49 -10.49
N GLY A 184 -8.71 -21.26 -11.10
CA GLY A 184 -9.30 -19.94 -11.23
C GLY A 184 -8.72 -19.18 -12.42
N ALA A 185 -9.14 -19.56 -13.63
CA ALA A 185 -8.71 -18.92 -14.88
C ALA A 185 -9.39 -17.56 -15.11
N GLU A 186 -10.61 -17.33 -14.58
CA GLU A 186 -11.21 -16.00 -14.57
C GLU A 186 -10.61 -15.17 -13.42
N SER A 187 -10.03 -14.04 -13.75
CA SER A 187 -9.34 -13.12 -12.83
C SER A 187 -9.67 -11.67 -13.20
N ASN A 188 -9.04 -10.73 -12.54
CA ASN A 188 -9.26 -9.30 -12.71
C ASN A 188 -7.94 -8.53 -12.75
N PRO A 189 -7.94 -7.25 -13.20
CA PRO A 189 -6.73 -6.44 -13.28
C PRO A 189 -5.94 -6.30 -11.98
N ALA A 190 -6.60 -6.12 -10.84
CA ALA A 190 -5.93 -6.02 -9.54
C ALA A 190 -5.17 -7.32 -9.22
N GLU A 191 -5.82 -8.49 -9.29
CA GLU A 191 -5.18 -9.77 -8.99
C GLU A 191 -4.02 -10.13 -9.94
N ILE A 192 -4.04 -9.62 -11.19
CA ILE A 192 -3.01 -9.88 -12.18
C ILE A 192 -1.87 -8.86 -12.09
N GLY A 193 -2.19 -7.59 -11.91
CA GLY A 193 -1.25 -6.47 -12.04
C GLY A 193 -0.61 -6.02 -10.74
N THR A 194 -1.18 -6.38 -9.59
CA THR A 194 -0.75 -5.92 -8.27
C THR A 194 0.22 -6.91 -7.61
N LEU A 195 1.33 -7.19 -8.30
CA LEU A 195 2.32 -8.19 -7.86
C LEU A 195 3.78 -7.70 -8.02
N LEU A 196 4.00 -6.68 -8.88
CA LEU A 196 5.37 -6.32 -9.26
C LEU A 196 6.13 -5.60 -8.15
N VAL A 197 5.46 -4.91 -7.23
CA VAL A 197 6.12 -4.24 -6.10
C VAL A 197 6.78 -5.29 -5.20
N GLU A 198 6.09 -6.33 -4.81
CA GLU A 198 6.58 -7.38 -3.92
C GLU A 198 7.57 -8.32 -4.64
N PHE A 199 7.16 -8.89 -5.78
CA PHE A 199 8.03 -9.79 -6.54
C PHE A 199 9.29 -9.10 -7.06
N GLY A 200 9.17 -7.82 -7.47
CA GLY A 200 10.31 -7.02 -7.88
C GLY A 200 11.27 -6.72 -6.71
N THR A 201 10.73 -6.42 -5.55
CA THR A 201 11.50 -6.24 -4.31
C THR A 201 12.21 -7.53 -3.91
N LEU A 202 11.48 -8.65 -3.92
CA LEU A 202 12.06 -9.96 -3.65
C LEU A 202 13.20 -10.28 -4.64
N SER A 203 13.01 -9.97 -5.92
CA SER A 203 14.05 -10.12 -6.95
C SER A 203 15.31 -9.32 -6.62
N ARG A 204 15.15 -8.05 -6.23
CA ARG A 204 16.26 -7.16 -5.89
C ARG A 204 17.04 -7.64 -4.65
N LEU A 205 16.32 -8.06 -3.62
CA LEU A 205 16.93 -8.47 -2.34
C LEU A 205 17.58 -9.87 -2.40
N THR A 206 17.09 -10.75 -3.30
CA THR A 206 17.59 -12.13 -3.42
C THR A 206 18.52 -12.35 -4.62
N GLY A 207 18.56 -11.40 -5.57
CA GLY A 207 19.27 -11.57 -6.86
C GLY A 207 18.59 -12.51 -7.85
N LYS A 208 17.37 -13.03 -7.55
CA LYS A 208 16.66 -13.98 -8.39
C LYS A 208 15.73 -13.27 -9.38
N GLN A 209 16.21 -13.03 -10.58
CA GLN A 209 15.50 -12.24 -11.62
C GLN A 209 14.14 -12.80 -12.02
N VAL A 210 13.91 -14.12 -11.87
CA VAL A 210 12.63 -14.79 -12.21
C VAL A 210 11.42 -14.15 -11.53
N PHE A 211 11.57 -13.65 -10.32
CA PHE A 211 10.49 -13.00 -9.58
C PHE A 211 10.02 -11.73 -10.31
N TYR A 212 10.97 -10.84 -10.64
CA TYR A 212 10.65 -9.62 -11.41
C TYR A 212 10.03 -9.94 -12.76
N ASP A 213 10.66 -10.85 -13.52
CA ASP A 213 10.27 -11.16 -14.91
C ASP A 213 8.83 -11.71 -14.99
N LYS A 214 8.44 -12.60 -14.07
CA LYS A 214 7.08 -13.17 -14.04
C LYS A 214 6.03 -12.11 -13.74
N ALA A 215 6.21 -11.30 -12.70
CA ALA A 215 5.28 -10.24 -12.34
C ALA A 215 5.23 -9.12 -13.40
N LYS A 216 6.39 -8.73 -13.95
CA LYS A 216 6.46 -7.75 -15.04
C LYS A 216 5.74 -8.24 -16.29
N ARG A 217 5.93 -9.51 -16.66
CA ARG A 217 5.23 -10.12 -17.80
C ARG A 217 3.71 -10.07 -17.59
N ALA A 218 3.21 -10.50 -16.43
CA ALA A 218 1.78 -10.46 -16.12
C ALA A 218 1.19 -9.07 -16.30
N LEU A 219 1.84 -8.05 -15.73
CA LEU A 219 1.43 -6.65 -15.84
C LEU A 219 1.42 -6.14 -17.29
N THR A 220 2.45 -6.45 -18.07
CA THR A 220 2.55 -6.01 -19.47
C THR A 220 1.57 -6.75 -20.38
N GLU A 221 1.33 -8.04 -20.15
CA GLU A 221 0.35 -8.84 -20.88
C GLU A 221 -1.07 -8.31 -20.64
N LEU A 222 -1.43 -7.99 -19.39
CA LEU A 222 -2.70 -7.36 -19.08
C LEU A 222 -2.84 -6.01 -19.79
N TYR A 223 -1.84 -5.13 -19.69
CA TYR A 223 -1.85 -3.83 -20.35
C TYR A 223 -2.00 -3.94 -21.87
N SER A 224 -1.40 -4.94 -22.51
CA SER A 224 -1.49 -5.16 -23.95
C SER A 224 -2.91 -5.41 -24.44
N ARG A 225 -3.81 -5.90 -23.56
CA ARG A 225 -5.21 -6.24 -23.82
C ARG A 225 -6.20 -5.12 -23.53
N ARG A 226 -5.74 -3.92 -23.14
CA ARG A 226 -6.62 -2.76 -22.97
C ARG A 226 -7.34 -2.43 -24.27
N SER A 227 -8.48 -1.80 -24.16
CA SER A 227 -9.28 -1.36 -25.31
C SER A 227 -8.56 -0.31 -26.17
N LYS A 228 -9.09 -0.03 -27.35
CA LYS A 228 -8.56 1.03 -28.24
C LYS A 228 -8.60 2.42 -27.62
N ILE A 229 -9.46 2.66 -26.63
CA ILE A 229 -9.53 3.92 -25.88
C ILE A 229 -8.65 3.95 -24.63
N GLY A 230 -7.92 2.85 -24.35
CA GLY A 230 -6.91 2.78 -23.28
C GLY A 230 -7.42 2.28 -21.93
N LEU A 231 -8.68 1.81 -21.83
CA LEU A 231 -9.26 1.27 -20.61
C LEU A 231 -9.15 -0.26 -20.55
N VAL A 232 -9.20 -0.82 -19.33
CA VAL A 232 -9.27 -2.25 -19.03
C VAL A 232 -10.67 -2.61 -18.53
N GLY A 233 -11.08 -3.87 -18.73
CA GLY A 233 -12.32 -4.41 -18.15
C GLY A 233 -12.13 -4.91 -16.73
N SER A 234 -13.22 -5.34 -16.10
CA SER A 234 -13.22 -5.82 -14.70
C SER A 234 -12.89 -7.31 -14.56
N LYS A 235 -13.14 -8.14 -15.63
CA LYS A 235 -12.81 -9.57 -15.60
C LYS A 235 -12.20 -10.03 -16.90
N ILE A 236 -11.20 -10.92 -16.79
CA ILE A 236 -10.45 -11.47 -17.91
C ILE A 236 -10.13 -12.96 -17.67
N ASN A 237 -10.19 -13.77 -18.72
CA ASN A 237 -9.72 -15.14 -18.64
C ASN A 237 -8.21 -15.19 -18.93
N VAL A 238 -7.41 -15.65 -17.97
CA VAL A 238 -5.93 -15.66 -18.06
C VAL A 238 -5.39 -16.70 -19.02
N GLU A 239 -6.17 -17.69 -19.43
CA GLU A 239 -5.74 -18.70 -20.42
C GLU A 239 -5.92 -18.18 -21.85
N THR A 240 -7.03 -17.52 -22.13
CA THR A 240 -7.35 -17.00 -23.48
C THR A 240 -6.96 -15.55 -23.68
N GLY A 241 -6.84 -14.78 -22.60
CA GLY A 241 -6.61 -13.33 -22.62
C GLY A 241 -7.83 -12.52 -23.07
N GLN A 242 -9.03 -13.10 -23.05
CA GLN A 242 -10.27 -12.43 -23.44
C GLN A 242 -10.97 -11.83 -22.22
N TRP A 243 -11.45 -10.61 -22.37
CA TRP A 243 -12.31 -9.94 -21.37
C TRP A 243 -13.65 -10.65 -21.27
N THR A 244 -14.06 -10.98 -20.05
CA THR A 244 -15.38 -11.57 -19.75
C THR A 244 -16.36 -10.55 -19.18
N ASP A 245 -15.85 -9.42 -18.68
CA ASP A 245 -16.65 -8.28 -18.26
C ASP A 245 -15.98 -6.98 -18.73
N PRO A 246 -16.62 -6.19 -19.62
CA PRO A 246 -16.07 -4.95 -20.16
C PRO A 246 -16.29 -3.72 -19.27
N THR A 247 -16.83 -3.86 -18.07
CA THR A 247 -16.98 -2.75 -17.12
C THR A 247 -15.64 -2.22 -16.67
N SER A 248 -15.40 -0.92 -16.83
CA SER A 248 -14.16 -0.23 -16.43
C SER A 248 -14.43 0.80 -15.34
N SER A 249 -13.59 0.82 -14.32
CA SER A 249 -13.67 1.72 -13.17
C SER A 249 -12.27 1.97 -12.59
N ILE A 250 -12.22 2.69 -11.47
CA ILE A 250 -11.07 2.74 -10.56
C ILE A 250 -11.33 1.92 -9.29
N SER A 251 -12.44 1.21 -9.22
CA SER A 251 -12.94 0.48 -8.07
C SER A 251 -12.38 -0.94 -7.98
N GLY A 252 -12.83 -1.68 -6.95
CA GLY A 252 -12.41 -3.04 -6.66
C GLY A 252 -12.33 -3.96 -7.87
N GLY A 253 -11.26 -4.75 -7.94
CA GLY A 253 -10.91 -5.61 -9.06
C GLY A 253 -10.11 -4.93 -10.18
N ILE A 254 -10.03 -3.58 -10.20
CA ILE A 254 -9.19 -2.83 -11.15
C ILE A 254 -8.19 -1.93 -10.40
N ASP A 255 -8.58 -1.34 -9.32
CA ASP A 255 -7.96 -0.33 -8.46
C ASP A 255 -6.42 -0.36 -8.43
N SER A 256 -5.85 -1.27 -7.68
CA SER A 256 -4.41 -1.40 -7.44
C SER A 256 -3.58 -1.76 -8.68
N TYR A 257 -4.22 -2.21 -9.79
CA TYR A 257 -3.52 -2.32 -11.07
C TYR A 257 -2.94 -0.97 -11.53
N TYR A 258 -3.76 0.09 -11.49
CA TYR A 258 -3.29 1.43 -11.89
C TYR A 258 -2.26 1.98 -10.89
N GLU A 259 -2.48 1.72 -9.64
CA GLU A 259 -1.57 2.09 -8.56
C GLU A 259 -0.18 1.45 -8.76
N TYR A 260 -0.11 0.15 -9.11
CA TYR A 260 1.15 -0.57 -9.30
C TYR A 260 1.91 -0.16 -10.56
N LEU A 261 1.23 0.34 -11.59
CA LEU A 261 1.92 0.99 -12.71
C LEU A 261 2.74 2.20 -12.23
N LEU A 262 2.18 3.04 -11.36
CA LEU A 262 2.87 4.18 -10.76
C LEU A 262 3.94 3.72 -9.77
N LYS A 263 3.57 2.84 -8.83
CA LYS A 263 4.44 2.39 -7.74
C LYS A 263 5.68 1.64 -8.28
N SER A 264 5.52 0.79 -9.28
CA SER A 264 6.64 0.10 -9.94
C SER A 264 7.58 1.05 -10.69
N TRP A 265 7.05 2.08 -11.34
CA TRP A 265 7.90 3.13 -11.90
C TRP A 265 8.70 3.86 -10.82
N LEU A 266 8.05 4.25 -9.72
CA LEU A 266 8.71 5.02 -8.65
C LEU A 266 9.74 4.19 -7.89
N LEU A 267 9.49 2.89 -7.71
CA LEU A 267 10.34 1.99 -6.93
C LEU A 267 11.54 1.48 -7.74
N PHE A 268 11.32 1.06 -8.99
CA PHE A 268 12.34 0.42 -9.82
C PHE A 268 12.89 1.30 -10.94
N GLY A 269 12.33 2.50 -11.15
CA GLY A 269 12.66 3.35 -12.30
C GLY A 269 12.14 2.79 -13.64
N ASP A 270 11.18 1.85 -13.61
CA ASP A 270 10.67 1.14 -14.79
C ASP A 270 9.95 2.08 -15.76
N LYS A 271 10.59 2.32 -16.92
CA LYS A 271 10.10 3.26 -17.94
C LYS A 271 8.86 2.76 -18.69
N ASP A 272 8.64 1.46 -18.76
CA ASP A 272 7.43 0.93 -19.39
C ASP A 272 6.24 1.12 -18.45
N CYS A 273 6.39 0.85 -17.14
CA CYS A 273 5.37 1.18 -16.13
C CYS A 273 5.04 2.68 -16.14
N GLN A 274 6.05 3.55 -16.29
CA GLN A 274 5.83 5.00 -16.45
C GLN A 274 4.95 5.33 -17.65
N LYS A 275 5.25 4.75 -18.83
CA LYS A 275 4.48 4.97 -20.06
C LYS A 275 3.06 4.43 -19.92
N MET A 276 2.93 3.22 -19.37
CA MET A 276 1.65 2.55 -19.15
C MET A 276 0.78 3.36 -18.19
N PHE A 277 1.33 3.80 -17.06
CA PHE A 277 0.61 4.64 -16.10
C PHE A 277 0.09 5.94 -16.73
N LYS A 278 0.97 6.71 -17.41
CA LYS A 278 0.58 7.97 -18.04
C LYS A 278 -0.53 7.81 -19.08
N ALA A 279 -0.46 6.74 -19.87
CA ALA A 279 -1.48 6.45 -20.87
C ALA A 279 -2.82 6.04 -20.21
N SER A 280 -2.78 5.20 -19.16
CA SER A 280 -3.95 4.78 -18.41
C SER A 280 -4.60 5.97 -17.68
N LEU A 281 -3.82 6.80 -16.99
CA LEU A 281 -4.33 7.99 -16.30
C LEU A 281 -5.02 8.96 -17.26
N LYS A 282 -4.46 9.15 -18.47
CA LYS A 282 -5.12 9.97 -19.51
C LYS A 282 -6.47 9.41 -19.91
N ALA A 283 -6.60 8.08 -20.06
CA ALA A 283 -7.85 7.44 -20.42
C ALA A 283 -8.87 7.51 -19.26
N ILE A 284 -8.44 7.23 -18.04
CA ILE A 284 -9.25 7.35 -16.81
C ILE A 284 -9.81 8.75 -16.69
N ASN A 285 -8.96 9.77 -16.74
CA ASN A 285 -9.38 11.17 -16.61
C ASN A 285 -10.30 11.64 -17.73
N LYS A 286 -10.22 11.02 -18.91
CA LYS A 286 -11.07 11.37 -20.05
C LYS A 286 -12.45 10.71 -19.99
N TYR A 287 -12.53 9.46 -19.59
CA TYR A 287 -13.76 8.66 -19.76
C TYR A 287 -14.49 8.37 -18.46
N LEU A 288 -13.75 8.20 -17.35
CA LEU A 288 -14.34 7.88 -16.05
C LEU A 288 -14.63 9.14 -15.21
N ALA A 289 -13.79 10.17 -15.30
CA ALA A 289 -13.97 11.37 -14.49
C ALA A 289 -15.30 12.05 -14.77
N ASP A 290 -16.06 12.35 -13.71
CA ASP A 290 -17.35 13.00 -13.73
C ASP A 290 -17.37 14.24 -12.83
N ASN A 291 -17.38 15.42 -13.46
CA ASN A 291 -17.45 16.70 -12.76
C ASN A 291 -18.91 17.10 -12.58
N THR A 292 -19.43 16.89 -11.39
CA THR A 292 -20.80 17.22 -11.01
C THR A 292 -20.86 18.48 -10.14
N LYS A 293 -22.07 18.97 -9.84
CA LYS A 293 -22.25 20.04 -8.83
C LYS A 293 -21.88 19.59 -7.42
N SER A 294 -21.92 18.28 -7.15
CA SER A 294 -21.60 17.70 -5.84
C SER A 294 -20.12 17.43 -5.60
N GLY A 295 -19.30 17.44 -6.65
CA GLY A 295 -17.86 17.18 -6.58
C GLY A 295 -17.30 16.55 -7.84
N LEU A 296 -16.02 16.13 -7.75
CA LEU A 296 -15.37 15.27 -8.73
C LEU A 296 -15.58 13.81 -8.32
N TRP A 297 -16.04 12.99 -9.23
CA TRP A 297 -16.24 11.56 -9.07
C TRP A 297 -15.62 10.79 -10.22
N TYR A 298 -15.49 9.47 -10.07
CA TYR A 298 -15.10 8.56 -11.15
C TYR A 298 -16.19 7.50 -11.28
N ARG A 299 -16.87 7.50 -12.43
CA ARG A 299 -17.99 6.60 -12.73
C ARG A 299 -17.50 5.32 -13.39
N GLN A 300 -18.35 4.31 -13.39
CA GLN A 300 -18.15 3.10 -14.19
C GLN A 300 -18.56 3.33 -15.64
N VAL A 301 -17.78 2.80 -16.58
CA VAL A 301 -18.01 2.94 -18.02
C VAL A 301 -17.77 1.61 -18.75
N ASP A 302 -18.28 1.46 -19.96
CA ASP A 302 -17.86 0.40 -20.87
C ASP A 302 -16.45 0.68 -21.40
N MET A 303 -15.53 -0.27 -21.24
CA MET A 303 -14.12 -0.12 -21.59
C MET A 303 -13.87 0.18 -23.06
N ASN A 304 -14.76 -0.25 -23.97
CA ASN A 304 -14.57 -0.12 -25.42
C ASN A 304 -15.09 1.19 -25.98
N THR A 305 -16.16 1.72 -25.37
CA THR A 305 -16.87 2.89 -25.87
C THR A 305 -16.72 4.13 -24.97
N GLY A 306 -16.39 3.94 -23.70
CA GLY A 306 -16.38 5.00 -22.69
C GLY A 306 -17.77 5.48 -22.28
N LYS A 307 -18.83 4.78 -22.68
CA LYS A 307 -20.21 5.15 -22.28
C LYS A 307 -20.42 4.89 -20.80
N PRO A 308 -21.06 5.83 -20.06
CA PRO A 308 -21.40 5.64 -18.66
C PRO A 308 -22.32 4.42 -18.45
N LEU A 309 -22.05 3.67 -17.39
CA LEU A 309 -22.85 2.53 -16.93
C LEU A 309 -23.55 2.85 -15.60
N THR A 310 -22.79 3.26 -14.59
CA THR A 310 -23.33 3.61 -13.28
C THR A 310 -22.62 4.84 -12.70
N THR A 311 -23.25 5.45 -11.70
CA THR A 311 -22.69 6.54 -10.87
C THR A 311 -22.33 6.02 -9.49
N HIS A 312 -21.85 4.78 -9.41
CA HIS A 312 -21.41 4.17 -8.18
C HIS A 312 -19.99 4.62 -7.83
N PHE A 313 -19.76 4.85 -6.55
CA PHE A 313 -18.47 5.16 -5.95
C PHE A 313 -18.34 4.40 -4.63
N GLY A 314 -17.31 3.62 -4.48
CA GLY A 314 -17.09 2.79 -3.30
C GLY A 314 -15.98 3.32 -2.40
N ALA A 315 -15.89 2.78 -1.20
CA ALA A 315 -14.80 3.03 -0.27
C ALA A 315 -13.43 2.70 -0.90
N LEU A 316 -13.37 1.62 -1.71
CA LEU A 316 -12.16 1.28 -2.47
C LEU A 316 -11.73 2.38 -3.46
N ASP A 317 -12.65 3.12 -4.06
CA ASP A 317 -12.30 4.22 -4.99
C ASP A 317 -11.52 5.36 -4.30
N ALA A 318 -11.63 5.45 -2.96
CA ALA A 318 -10.99 6.50 -2.16
C ALA A 318 -9.46 6.35 -2.03
N PHE A 319 -8.83 5.29 -2.57
CA PHE A 319 -7.36 5.19 -2.71
C PHE A 319 -6.82 6.13 -3.81
N PHE A 320 -7.66 6.47 -4.81
CA PHE A 320 -7.18 7.14 -6.02
C PHE A 320 -6.69 8.58 -5.80
N PRO A 321 -7.20 9.38 -4.84
CA PRO A 321 -6.58 10.65 -4.44
C PRO A 321 -5.10 10.51 -4.04
N ALA A 322 -4.71 9.42 -3.33
CA ALA A 322 -3.31 9.15 -2.99
C ALA A 322 -2.44 8.96 -4.24
N VAL A 323 -2.94 8.19 -5.22
CA VAL A 323 -2.26 7.98 -6.52
C VAL A 323 -2.09 9.30 -7.28
N LEU A 324 -3.13 10.11 -7.33
CA LEU A 324 -3.11 11.43 -7.99
C LEU A 324 -2.13 12.38 -7.30
N ALA A 325 -2.18 12.47 -5.97
CA ALA A 325 -1.26 13.30 -5.17
C ALA A 325 0.20 12.85 -5.35
N ARG A 326 0.46 11.54 -5.31
CA ARG A 326 1.80 10.97 -5.53
C ARG A 326 2.35 11.25 -6.93
N TYR A 327 1.48 11.29 -7.92
CA TYR A 327 1.85 11.62 -9.31
C TYR A 327 2.04 13.12 -9.53
N GLY A 328 1.44 13.99 -8.70
CA GLY A 328 1.51 15.46 -8.79
C GLY A 328 0.25 16.14 -9.37
N GLU A 329 -0.88 15.42 -9.50
CA GLU A 329 -2.18 16.00 -9.86
C GLU A 329 -2.94 16.46 -8.59
N GLU A 330 -2.32 17.35 -7.79
CA GLU A 330 -2.81 17.75 -6.47
C GLU A 330 -4.23 18.30 -6.45
N ASP A 331 -4.60 19.18 -7.40
CA ASP A 331 -5.93 19.79 -7.43
C ASP A 331 -7.02 18.74 -7.66
N ARG A 332 -6.74 17.76 -8.52
CA ARG A 332 -7.65 16.67 -8.79
C ARG A 332 -7.76 15.73 -7.59
N ALA A 333 -6.63 15.44 -6.95
CA ALA A 333 -6.56 14.64 -5.72
C ALA A 333 -7.38 15.27 -4.60
N LYS A 334 -7.20 16.57 -4.33
CA LYS A 334 -7.96 17.32 -3.31
C LYS A 334 -9.48 17.24 -3.56
N ARG A 335 -9.90 17.48 -4.80
CA ARG A 335 -11.33 17.47 -5.17
C ARG A 335 -11.96 16.09 -5.03
N LEU A 336 -11.23 15.03 -5.35
CA LEU A 336 -11.73 13.66 -5.20
C LEU A 336 -11.79 13.26 -3.73
N GLU A 337 -10.79 13.62 -2.94
CA GLU A 337 -10.79 13.41 -1.49
C GLU A 337 -11.94 14.17 -0.81
N ASP A 338 -12.23 15.41 -1.24
CA ASP A 338 -13.39 16.17 -0.74
C ASP A 338 -14.71 15.44 -1.05
N SER A 339 -14.81 14.76 -2.19
CA SER A 339 -15.98 13.96 -2.53
C SER A 339 -16.10 12.70 -1.65
N ALA A 340 -15.00 11.98 -1.42
CA ALA A 340 -14.97 10.83 -0.51
C ALA A 340 -15.28 11.27 0.94
N TYR A 341 -14.66 12.34 1.42
CA TYR A 341 -14.92 12.87 2.76
C TYR A 341 -16.36 13.35 2.96
N LYS A 342 -17.01 13.85 1.91
CA LYS A 342 -18.44 14.16 1.95
C LYS A 342 -19.29 12.92 2.24
N ILE A 343 -18.94 11.75 1.70
CA ILE A 343 -19.63 10.51 2.04
C ILE A 343 -19.44 10.21 3.53
N TRP A 344 -18.19 10.26 4.03
CA TRP A 344 -17.88 10.03 5.44
C TRP A 344 -18.72 10.93 6.36
N THR A 345 -18.71 12.24 6.11
CA THR A 345 -19.45 13.21 6.94
C THR A 345 -20.97 13.10 6.83
N THR A 346 -21.48 12.69 5.67
CA THR A 346 -22.94 12.50 5.45
C THR A 346 -23.47 11.33 6.28
N PHE A 347 -22.70 10.24 6.39
CA PHE A 347 -23.14 9.04 7.09
C PHE A 347 -22.45 8.85 8.45
N GLY A 348 -21.48 9.70 8.79
CA GLY A 348 -20.67 9.62 10.03
C GLY A 348 -19.56 8.58 9.99
N ILE A 349 -19.61 7.66 9.05
CA ILE A 349 -18.59 6.72 8.58
C ILE A 349 -19.03 6.24 7.20
N GLU A 350 -18.11 6.03 6.26
CA GLU A 350 -18.47 5.73 4.88
C GLU A 350 -19.09 4.33 4.73
N PRO A 351 -20.14 4.17 3.90
CA PRO A 351 -20.58 2.87 3.42
C PRO A 351 -19.64 2.33 2.35
N ASP A 352 -19.67 1.03 2.14
CA ASP A 352 -18.82 0.34 1.16
C ASP A 352 -19.08 0.80 -0.29
N GLU A 353 -20.35 1.21 -0.62
CA GLU A 353 -20.68 1.77 -1.93
C GLU A 353 -21.91 2.67 -1.87
N ILE A 354 -21.88 3.77 -2.63
CA ILE A 354 -23.01 4.68 -2.88
C ILE A 354 -23.24 4.92 -4.38
N ASP A 355 -24.44 5.34 -4.72
CA ASP A 355 -24.71 6.09 -5.93
C ASP A 355 -24.54 7.60 -5.64
N TYR A 356 -23.44 8.20 -6.13
CA TYR A 356 -23.14 9.61 -5.83
C TYR A 356 -24.09 10.63 -6.51
N SER A 357 -24.88 10.20 -7.49
CA SER A 357 -25.87 11.08 -8.14
C SER A 357 -27.05 11.37 -7.22
N SER A 358 -27.41 10.42 -6.38
CA SER A 358 -28.52 10.48 -5.43
C SER A 358 -28.09 10.48 -3.97
N MET A 359 -26.82 10.17 -3.68
CA MET A 359 -26.28 9.86 -2.35
C MET A 359 -26.99 8.67 -1.69
N HIS A 360 -27.55 7.76 -2.50
CA HIS A 360 -28.17 6.53 -2.02
C HIS A 360 -27.10 5.49 -1.70
N ILE A 361 -27.23 4.80 -0.56
CA ILE A 361 -26.33 3.69 -0.20
C ILE A 361 -26.69 2.47 -1.04
N VAL A 362 -25.70 1.94 -1.76
CA VAL A 362 -25.78 0.69 -2.55
C VAL A 362 -25.35 -0.49 -1.69
N SER A 363 -24.19 -0.39 -1.02
CA SER A 363 -23.72 -1.37 -0.06
C SER A 363 -23.49 -0.70 1.30
N PRO A 364 -24.23 -1.09 2.36
CA PRO A 364 -24.23 -0.38 3.63
C PRO A 364 -23.10 -0.78 4.59
N ALA A 365 -22.26 -1.75 4.25
CA ALA A 365 -21.19 -2.25 5.13
C ALA A 365 -20.04 -1.23 5.26
N TYR A 366 -19.27 -1.35 6.34
CA TYR A 366 -17.95 -0.72 6.49
C TYR A 366 -16.99 -1.73 7.15
N PRO A 367 -16.17 -2.41 6.36
CA PRO A 367 -15.25 -3.42 6.88
C PRO A 367 -13.91 -2.86 7.35
N LEU A 368 -13.90 -1.73 8.06
CA LEU A 368 -12.72 -1.05 8.62
C LEU A 368 -11.74 -0.51 7.56
N ARG A 369 -12.25 -0.08 6.42
CA ARG A 369 -11.50 0.36 5.23
C ARG A 369 -10.48 1.46 5.50
N PRO A 370 -9.25 1.39 4.89
CA PRO A 370 -8.17 2.37 5.04
C PRO A 370 -8.13 3.47 3.96
N GLU A 371 -8.73 3.28 2.79
CA GLU A 371 -8.38 3.97 1.54
C GLU A 371 -8.54 5.50 1.61
N ILE A 372 -9.62 5.99 2.23
CA ILE A 372 -9.80 7.43 2.45
C ILE A 372 -8.76 8.00 3.43
N ILE A 373 -8.34 7.22 4.41
CA ILE A 373 -7.34 7.61 5.40
C ILE A 373 -5.95 7.64 4.78
N GLU A 374 -5.64 6.65 3.92
CA GLU A 374 -4.44 6.63 3.09
C GLU A 374 -4.34 7.89 2.25
N SER A 375 -5.41 8.22 1.53
CA SER A 375 -5.47 9.40 0.66
C SER A 375 -5.28 10.70 1.43
N ALA A 376 -5.91 10.84 2.59
CA ALA A 376 -5.69 11.99 3.48
C ALA A 376 -4.22 12.09 3.92
N TYR A 377 -3.56 10.96 4.25
CA TYR A 377 -2.14 10.93 4.62
C TYR A 377 -1.24 11.40 3.47
N TYR A 378 -1.44 10.91 2.24
CA TYR A 378 -0.67 11.36 1.08
C TYR A 378 -0.88 12.84 0.81
N LEU A 379 -2.12 13.32 0.85
CA LEU A 379 -2.45 14.73 0.65
C LEU A 379 -1.85 15.61 1.75
N ARG A 380 -1.92 15.19 3.03
CA ARG A 380 -1.27 15.90 4.14
C ARG A 380 0.24 16.01 3.93
N PHE A 381 0.88 14.93 3.47
CA PHE A 381 2.32 14.89 3.22
C PHE A 381 2.74 15.85 2.11
N TYR A 382 2.05 15.83 0.95
CA TYR A 382 2.46 16.64 -0.22
C TYR A 382 2.02 18.09 -0.13
N THR A 383 0.82 18.35 0.37
CA THR A 383 0.25 19.71 0.37
C THR A 383 0.55 20.50 1.66
N LYS A 384 0.84 19.81 2.77
CA LYS A 384 0.99 20.36 4.11
C LYS A 384 -0.25 21.09 4.64
N ASP A 385 -1.41 20.84 4.03
CA ASP A 385 -2.67 21.46 4.40
C ASP A 385 -3.19 20.84 5.72
N PRO A 386 -3.38 21.63 6.79
CA PRO A 386 -3.80 21.13 8.10
C PRO A 386 -5.22 20.57 8.13
N ARG A 387 -6.05 20.82 7.12
CA ARG A 387 -7.41 20.27 7.06
C ARG A 387 -7.44 18.74 7.13
N TYR A 388 -6.37 18.06 6.66
CA TYR A 388 -6.27 16.61 6.76
C TYR A 388 -6.03 16.12 8.19
N ASP A 389 -5.51 16.96 9.09
CA ASP A 389 -5.41 16.66 10.51
C ASP A 389 -6.82 16.68 11.17
N ASP A 390 -7.70 17.57 10.72
CA ASP A 390 -9.12 17.60 11.15
C ASP A 390 -9.88 16.38 10.59
N MET A 391 -9.65 16.01 9.32
CA MET A 391 -10.21 14.79 8.73
C MET A 391 -9.76 13.56 9.52
N ALA A 392 -8.47 13.42 9.81
CA ALA A 392 -7.91 12.32 10.60
C ALA A 392 -8.55 12.20 11.98
N SER A 393 -8.78 13.34 12.64
CA SER A 393 -9.48 13.40 13.94
C SER A 393 -10.90 12.85 13.82
N ASN A 394 -11.63 13.21 12.76
CA ASN A 394 -12.97 12.70 12.50
C ASN A 394 -12.95 11.18 12.19
N PHE A 395 -11.97 10.70 11.42
CA PHE A 395 -11.83 9.27 11.13
C PHE A 395 -11.63 8.48 12.42
N LEU A 396 -10.67 8.90 13.25
CA LEU A 396 -10.40 8.25 14.54
C LEU A 396 -11.62 8.24 15.46
N LEU A 397 -12.29 9.40 15.61
CA LEU A 397 -13.49 9.50 16.45
C LEU A 397 -14.60 8.59 15.97
N SER A 398 -14.84 8.49 14.65
CA SER A 398 -15.85 7.61 14.07
C SER A 398 -15.53 6.13 14.31
N LEU A 399 -14.28 5.72 14.09
CA LEU A 399 -13.81 4.36 14.37
C LEU A 399 -14.00 3.96 15.84
N VAL A 400 -13.54 4.81 16.76
CA VAL A 400 -13.68 4.56 18.20
C VAL A 400 -15.16 4.52 18.60
N ARG A 401 -15.98 5.42 18.08
CA ARG A 401 -17.39 5.51 18.43
C ARG A 401 -18.23 4.36 17.91
N TYR A 402 -18.00 3.92 16.67
CA TYR A 402 -18.90 3.01 15.97
C TYR A 402 -18.37 1.59 15.86
N CYS A 403 -17.03 1.42 15.78
CA CYS A 403 -16.42 0.12 15.50
C CYS A 403 -15.80 -0.55 16.73
N LYS A 404 -15.41 0.22 17.77
CA LYS A 404 -14.80 -0.35 18.98
C LYS A 404 -15.76 -1.28 19.73
N THR A 405 -15.24 -2.41 20.23
CA THR A 405 -15.93 -3.42 21.02
C THR A 405 -15.14 -3.73 22.29
N ASP A 406 -15.58 -4.63 23.14
CA ASP A 406 -14.83 -5.09 24.31
C ASP A 406 -13.60 -5.94 23.94
N ALA A 407 -13.54 -6.44 22.69
CA ALA A 407 -12.47 -7.29 22.19
C ALA A 407 -11.90 -6.80 20.85
N GLY A 408 -11.45 -5.55 20.79
CA GLY A 408 -10.87 -4.94 19.58
C GLY A 408 -11.89 -4.12 18.80
N TYR A 409 -11.84 -4.19 17.46
CA TYR A 409 -12.68 -3.42 16.56
C TYR A 409 -13.49 -4.35 15.66
N ALA A 410 -14.76 -4.04 15.46
CA ALA A 410 -15.63 -4.79 14.57
C ALA A 410 -16.00 -3.95 13.34
N ALA A 411 -16.02 -4.58 12.19
CA ALA A 411 -16.66 -4.03 10.99
C ALA A 411 -18.12 -3.66 11.27
N LEU A 412 -18.72 -2.81 10.44
CA LEU A 412 -20.16 -2.58 10.45
C LEU A 412 -20.79 -3.34 9.28
N SER A 413 -21.86 -4.07 9.57
CA SER A 413 -22.73 -4.63 8.53
C SER A 413 -23.65 -3.56 7.92
N ASN A 414 -23.91 -2.49 8.68
CA ASN A 414 -24.74 -1.38 8.20
C ASN A 414 -24.35 -0.07 8.90
N VAL A 415 -23.85 0.89 8.09
CA VAL A 415 -23.42 2.21 8.60
C VAL A 415 -24.59 3.08 9.08
N LYS A 416 -25.85 2.84 8.67
CA LYS A 416 -27.00 3.61 9.16
C LYS A 416 -27.48 3.15 10.54
N THR A 417 -27.58 1.84 10.73
CA THR A 417 -28.05 1.25 11.99
C THR A 417 -26.94 1.07 13.01
N ARG A 418 -25.67 1.10 12.56
CA ARG A 418 -24.46 0.82 13.35
C ARG A 418 -24.37 -0.64 13.81
N ASP A 419 -25.08 -1.54 13.13
CA ASP A 419 -24.97 -2.97 13.39
C ASP A 419 -23.57 -3.45 13.04
N LYS A 420 -22.96 -4.19 13.97
CA LYS A 420 -21.62 -4.71 13.82
C LYS A 420 -21.60 -6.04 13.08
N ALA A 421 -20.52 -6.30 12.35
CA ALA A 421 -20.17 -7.59 11.79
C ALA A 421 -19.01 -8.20 12.58
N ASP A 422 -19.02 -9.51 12.78
CA ASP A 422 -17.99 -10.22 13.54
C ASP A 422 -16.73 -10.42 12.70
N MET A 423 -15.98 -9.33 12.53
CA MET A 423 -14.82 -9.29 11.64
C MET A 423 -13.88 -8.14 12.03
N MET A 424 -12.61 -8.43 12.25
CA MET A 424 -11.52 -7.47 12.32
C MET A 424 -10.43 -7.90 11.33
N GLN A 425 -10.48 -7.37 10.12
CA GLN A 425 -9.55 -7.67 9.05
C GLN A 425 -8.11 -7.30 9.44
N SER A 426 -7.11 -8.07 8.97
CA SER A 426 -5.69 -7.85 9.29
C SER A 426 -5.19 -6.48 8.83
N TYR A 427 -5.71 -5.96 7.70
CA TYR A 427 -5.38 -4.61 7.21
C TYR A 427 -5.79 -3.48 8.15
N PHE A 428 -6.68 -3.70 9.10
CA PHE A 428 -6.99 -2.68 10.11
C PHE A 428 -5.73 -2.27 10.90
N LEU A 429 -4.88 -3.24 11.22
CA LEU A 429 -3.59 -3.02 11.86
C LEU A 429 -2.48 -2.66 10.87
N ALA A 430 -2.51 -3.25 9.66
CA ALA A 430 -1.53 -3.00 8.63
C ALA A 430 -1.65 -1.60 8.02
N GLU A 431 -2.88 -1.08 7.85
CA GLU A 431 -3.17 0.10 7.07
C GLU A 431 -3.94 1.16 7.85
N THR A 432 -5.18 0.88 8.24
CA THR A 432 -6.08 1.90 8.81
C THR A 432 -5.46 2.62 9.99
N LEU A 433 -4.93 1.88 10.97
CA LEU A 433 -4.27 2.46 12.14
C LEU A 433 -2.86 2.97 11.83
N LYS A 434 -2.15 2.38 10.85
CA LYS A 434 -0.84 2.89 10.40
C LYS A 434 -0.97 4.28 9.77
N TYR A 435 -1.87 4.44 8.80
CA TYR A 435 -2.07 5.73 8.14
C TYR A 435 -2.60 6.79 9.10
N LEU A 436 -3.52 6.44 10.01
CA LEU A 436 -3.94 7.35 11.09
C LEU A 436 -2.77 7.78 11.99
N TYR A 437 -1.90 6.85 12.37
CA TYR A 437 -0.72 7.18 13.15
C TYR A 437 0.22 8.14 12.39
N LEU A 438 0.49 7.84 11.13
CA LEU A 438 1.38 8.65 10.29
C LEU A 438 0.82 10.05 9.97
N LEU A 439 -0.51 10.23 9.94
CA LEU A 439 -1.15 11.53 9.81
C LEU A 439 -0.82 12.46 11.00
N PHE A 440 -0.76 11.90 12.21
CA PHE A 440 -0.51 12.69 13.43
C PHE A 440 0.97 12.66 13.88
N ALA A 441 1.74 11.69 13.43
CA ALA A 441 3.15 11.55 13.79
C ALA A 441 4.02 12.61 13.08
N PRO A 442 5.20 12.93 13.63
CA PRO A 442 6.17 13.76 12.92
C PRO A 442 6.46 13.23 11.51
N ARG A 443 6.56 14.13 10.53
CA ARG A 443 6.73 13.77 9.13
C ARG A 443 7.98 12.92 8.86
N GLU A 444 9.01 13.08 9.66
CA GLU A 444 10.26 12.33 9.64
C GLU A 444 10.12 10.88 10.13
N THR A 445 8.97 10.51 10.72
CA THR A 445 8.68 9.11 11.10
C THR A 445 8.75 8.18 9.92
N LEU A 446 8.21 8.62 8.77
CA LEU A 446 8.33 7.90 7.50
C LEU A 446 8.31 8.90 6.33
N ASP A 447 9.42 9.01 5.58
CA ASP A 447 9.51 9.88 4.42
C ASP A 447 8.98 9.17 3.16
N LEU A 448 7.81 9.61 2.64
CA LEU A 448 7.22 9.11 1.41
C LEU A 448 8.11 9.28 0.15
N ASN A 449 9.17 10.09 0.21
CA ASN A 449 10.12 10.19 -0.90
C ASN A 449 11.13 9.03 -0.93
N SER A 450 11.38 8.42 0.23
CA SER A 450 12.30 7.29 0.40
C SER A 450 11.65 5.92 0.32
N VAL A 451 10.30 5.85 0.44
CA VAL A 451 9.54 4.60 0.42
C VAL A 451 8.45 4.62 -0.65
N VAL A 452 7.98 3.43 -0.98
CA VAL A 452 6.75 3.18 -1.73
C VAL A 452 5.94 2.19 -0.92
N PHE A 453 4.74 2.57 -0.49
CA PHE A 453 3.82 1.60 0.09
C PHE A 453 3.32 0.62 -0.98
N ASN A 454 3.19 -0.65 -0.66
CA ASN A 454 2.39 -1.55 -1.46
C ASN A 454 0.89 -1.26 -1.27
N THR A 455 -0.01 -2.05 -1.86
CA THR A 455 -1.46 -1.83 -1.72
C THR A 455 -2.03 -2.28 -0.38
N GLU A 456 -1.25 -2.97 0.47
CA GLU A 456 -1.61 -3.37 1.84
C GLU A 456 -0.90 -2.49 2.90
N GLY A 457 -0.42 -1.31 2.49
CA GLY A 457 0.21 -0.36 3.41
C GLY A 457 1.60 -0.77 3.92
N HIS A 458 2.28 -1.71 3.29
CA HIS A 458 3.65 -2.09 3.66
C HIS A 458 4.68 -1.19 2.98
N PRO A 459 5.48 -0.40 3.73
CA PRO A 459 6.47 0.49 3.14
C PRO A 459 7.69 -0.29 2.63
N ILE A 460 7.92 -0.20 1.32
CA ILE A 460 9.11 -0.75 0.67
C ILE A 460 10.12 0.38 0.44
N THR A 461 11.31 0.26 1.00
CA THR A 461 12.37 1.26 0.83
C THR A 461 13.02 1.15 -0.54
N LYS A 462 13.50 2.28 -1.08
CA LYS A 462 14.23 2.33 -2.36
C LYS A 462 15.70 1.93 -2.22
N SER A 463 16.14 1.55 -1.01
CA SER A 463 17.47 1.00 -0.77
C SER A 463 17.44 -0.52 -0.90
N TRP A 464 18.44 -1.08 -1.59
CA TRP A 464 18.52 -2.51 -1.91
C TRP A 464 19.71 -3.19 -1.18
N GLN A 465 19.97 -2.75 0.05
CA GLN A 465 21.06 -3.28 0.88
C GLN A 465 20.64 -4.53 1.65
#